data_4778ca59c8d2eb13c0daf1b055078af9
#
_entry.id   4778ca59c8d2eb13c0daf1b055078af9
#
_cell.length_a   1.000
_cell.length_b   1.000
_cell.length_c   1.000
_cell.angle_alpha   90.00
_cell.angle_beta   90.00
_cell.angle_gamma   90.00
#
_symmetry.space_group_name_H-M   'P 1'
#
loop_
_entity.id
_entity.type
_entity.pdbx_description
1 polymer ?
#
loop_
_entity_poly.entity_id
_entity_poly.type
_entity_poly.pdbx_seq_one_letter_code
_entity_poly.pdbx_strand_id
1 'polypeptide(L)'
;MPNLNIYIVEDEPLISASLKHIILNAGHKIIGVAASYNDAVQDLKHNDVHLVITDILLEGKETGIDLANYINMYLNIPFIYQSSVSDPEIINEALKTGPLAYLVKPANKMVLLNAIATLINN
;
A
#
# COMPACT_ATOMS: atom_id res chain seq x y z
N MET A 1 -15.33 14.91 5.88
CA MET A 1 -14.67 13.65 5.49
C MET A 1 -13.40 13.47 6.30
N PRO A 2 -13.22 12.35 6.96
CA PRO A 2 -11.96 12.12 7.65
C PRO A 2 -10.84 11.95 6.64
N ASN A 3 -9.73 12.60 6.93
CA ASN A 3 -8.51 12.44 6.13
C ASN A 3 -7.72 11.25 6.67
N LEU A 4 -7.25 10.41 5.79
CA LEU A 4 -6.38 9.31 6.16
C LEU A 4 -4.92 9.70 5.98
N ASN A 5 -4.07 9.19 6.87
CA ASN A 5 -2.63 9.24 6.72
C ASN A 5 -2.21 8.00 5.94
N ILE A 6 -1.75 8.17 4.71
CA ILE A 6 -1.45 7.07 3.81
C ILE A 6 0.04 7.01 3.54
N TYR A 7 0.58 5.79 3.56
CA TYR A 7 1.98 5.52 3.28
C TYR A 7 2.08 4.65 2.03
N ILE A 8 2.99 5.02 1.12
CA ILE A 8 3.17 4.33 -0.17
C ILE A 8 4.50 3.58 -0.16
N VAL A 9 4.49 2.34 -0.62
CA VAL A 9 5.70 1.53 -0.80
C VAL A 9 5.76 1.10 -2.27
N GLU A 10 6.61 1.77 -3.04
CA GLU A 10 6.68 1.62 -4.49
C GLU A 10 8.05 2.08 -4.97
N ASP A 11 8.75 1.24 -5.74
CA ASP A 11 10.09 1.57 -6.23
C ASP A 11 10.11 2.28 -7.58
N GLU A 12 8.98 2.39 -8.27
CA GLU A 12 8.88 3.11 -9.53
C GLU A 12 8.40 4.54 -9.30
N PRO A 13 9.26 5.56 -9.51
CA PRO A 13 8.90 6.95 -9.17
C PRO A 13 7.67 7.49 -9.89
N LEU A 14 7.45 7.10 -11.15
CA LEU A 14 6.28 7.56 -11.90
C LEU A 14 4.99 7.00 -11.32
N ILE A 15 5.01 5.78 -10.83
CA ILE A 15 3.83 5.16 -10.23
C ILE A 15 3.55 5.77 -8.87
N SER A 16 4.57 5.96 -8.03
CA SER A 16 4.37 6.60 -6.73
C SER A 16 3.88 8.04 -6.88
N ALA A 17 4.38 8.78 -7.87
CA ALA A 17 3.93 10.14 -8.15
C ALA A 17 2.45 10.17 -8.56
N SER A 18 2.01 9.22 -9.39
CA SER A 18 0.61 9.10 -9.81
C SER A 18 -0.29 8.77 -8.62
N LEU A 19 0.12 7.84 -7.77
CA LEU A 19 -0.63 7.51 -6.56
C LEU A 19 -0.76 8.72 -5.64
N LYS A 20 0.34 9.43 -5.41
CA LYS A 20 0.32 10.63 -4.57
C LYS A 20 -0.68 11.66 -5.10
N HIS A 21 -0.66 11.90 -6.41
CA HIS A 21 -1.57 12.86 -7.03
C HIS A 21 -3.04 12.50 -6.78
N ILE A 22 -3.39 11.24 -7.00
CA ILE A 22 -4.76 10.77 -6.80
C ILE A 22 -5.18 10.91 -5.33
N ILE A 23 -4.32 10.47 -4.43
CA ILE A 23 -4.60 10.44 -3.00
C ILE A 23 -4.72 11.85 -2.42
N LEU A 24 -3.80 12.75 -2.79
CA LEU A 24 -3.83 14.12 -2.32
C LEU A 24 -5.06 14.87 -2.84
N ASN A 25 -5.43 14.65 -4.10
CA ASN A 25 -6.63 15.29 -4.67
C ASN A 25 -7.91 14.79 -4.00
N ALA A 26 -7.89 13.60 -3.42
CA ALA A 26 -9.04 13.07 -2.66
C ALA A 26 -9.11 13.59 -1.22
N GLY A 27 -8.15 14.41 -0.79
CA GLY A 27 -8.16 15.03 0.52
C GLY A 27 -7.38 14.28 1.61
N HIS A 28 -6.68 13.21 1.25
CA HIS A 28 -5.86 12.46 2.21
C HIS A 28 -4.44 13.01 2.28
N LYS A 29 -3.70 12.57 3.29
CA LYS A 29 -2.30 12.97 3.48
C LYS A 29 -1.37 11.82 3.08
N ILE A 30 -0.22 12.17 2.52
CA ILE A 30 0.86 11.22 2.25
C ILE A 30 1.91 11.40 3.33
N ILE A 31 2.09 10.37 4.16
CA ILE A 31 3.08 10.40 5.24
C ILE A 31 4.48 10.18 4.68
N GLY A 32 4.60 9.35 3.66
CA GLY A 32 5.88 9.11 3.03
C GLY A 32 5.78 8.10 1.90
N VAL A 33 6.90 7.92 1.22
CA VAL A 33 7.06 6.94 0.15
C VAL A 33 8.38 6.22 0.37
N ALA A 34 8.37 4.90 0.33
CA ALA A 34 9.58 4.09 0.39
C ALA A 34 9.66 3.18 -0.83
N ALA A 35 10.88 2.82 -1.22
CA ALA A 35 11.12 1.92 -2.34
C ALA A 35 11.43 0.50 -1.88
N SER A 36 11.68 0.29 -0.59
CA SER A 36 12.13 -0.99 -0.05
C SER A 36 11.39 -1.34 1.24
N TYR A 37 11.43 -2.63 1.56
CA TYR A 37 10.92 -3.15 2.83
C TYR A 37 11.58 -2.47 4.03
N ASN A 38 12.91 -2.36 4.01
CA ASN A 38 13.65 -1.82 5.16
C ASN A 38 13.28 -0.37 5.44
N ASP A 39 13.21 0.45 4.41
CA ASP A 39 12.85 1.86 4.58
C ASP A 39 11.40 2.00 5.05
N ALA A 40 10.50 1.18 4.50
CA ALA A 40 9.10 1.21 4.90
C ALA A 40 8.94 0.85 6.38
N VAL A 41 9.61 -0.21 6.84
CA VAL A 41 9.53 -0.63 8.25
C VAL A 41 10.01 0.49 9.17
N GLN A 42 11.12 1.14 8.82
CA GLN A 42 11.64 2.23 9.66
C GLN A 42 10.65 3.38 9.77
N ASP A 43 10.08 3.78 8.65
CA ASP A 43 9.11 4.89 8.65
C ASP A 43 7.82 4.52 9.38
N LEU A 44 7.32 3.30 9.17
CA LEU A 44 6.06 2.87 9.78
C LEU A 44 6.14 2.75 11.29
N LYS A 45 7.32 2.45 11.83
CA LYS A 45 7.52 2.38 13.28
C LYS A 45 7.35 3.74 13.97
N HIS A 46 7.62 4.82 13.26
CA HIS A 46 7.76 6.15 13.87
C HIS A 46 6.68 7.13 13.42
N ASN A 47 5.70 6.70 12.65
CA ASN A 47 4.66 7.58 12.13
C ASN A 47 3.28 6.98 12.34
N ASP A 48 2.30 7.86 12.47
CA ASP A 48 0.90 7.46 12.58
C ASP A 48 0.33 7.27 11.18
N VAL A 49 0.13 6.02 10.77
CA VAL A 49 -0.32 5.65 9.43
C VAL A 49 -1.63 4.88 9.54
N HIS A 50 -2.62 5.29 8.76
CA HIS A 50 -3.93 4.63 8.73
C HIS A 50 -4.05 3.57 7.65
N LEU A 51 -3.27 3.68 6.57
CA LEU A 51 -3.35 2.79 5.42
C LEU A 51 -2.02 2.75 4.70
N VAL A 52 -1.59 1.54 4.35
CA VAL A 52 -0.39 1.33 3.53
C VAL A 52 -0.82 0.83 2.15
N ILE A 53 -0.27 1.43 1.09
CA ILE A 53 -0.44 0.93 -0.29
C ILE A 53 0.93 0.46 -0.73
N THR A 54 1.05 -0.84 -1.04
CA THR A 54 2.35 -1.43 -1.37
C THR A 54 2.31 -2.24 -2.64
N ASP A 55 3.41 -2.18 -3.40
CA ASP A 55 3.68 -3.17 -4.43
C ASP A 55 4.17 -4.46 -3.77
N ILE A 56 4.16 -5.55 -4.53
CA ILE A 56 4.75 -6.82 -4.12
C ILE A 56 6.24 -6.81 -4.41
N LEU A 57 6.65 -6.35 -5.60
CA LEU A 57 8.06 -6.30 -5.97
C LEU A 57 8.67 -4.97 -5.52
N LEU A 58 9.63 -5.04 -4.62
CA LEU A 58 10.31 -3.89 -4.05
C LEU A 58 11.81 -4.00 -4.27
N GLU A 59 12.55 -2.91 -4.04
CA GLU A 59 14.00 -2.97 -4.02
C GLU A 59 14.49 -3.87 -2.88
N GLY A 60 15.58 -4.58 -3.11
CA GLY A 60 16.11 -5.52 -2.14
C GLY A 60 15.47 -6.89 -2.30
N LYS A 61 15.66 -7.77 -1.33
CA LYS A 61 15.16 -9.14 -1.44
C LYS A 61 13.80 -9.34 -0.78
N GLU A 62 13.43 -8.52 0.18
CA GLU A 62 12.11 -8.60 0.81
C GLU A 62 11.05 -8.00 -0.09
N THR A 63 9.85 -8.59 -0.06
CA THR A 63 8.72 -8.20 -0.92
C THR A 63 7.66 -7.43 -0.13
N GLY A 64 6.64 -6.96 -0.85
CA GLY A 64 5.45 -6.38 -0.22
C GLY A 64 4.68 -7.39 0.61
N ILE A 65 4.77 -8.69 0.29
CA ILE A 65 4.16 -9.74 1.13
C ILE A 65 4.90 -9.85 2.46
N ASP A 66 6.23 -9.79 2.44
CA ASP A 66 7.01 -9.73 3.67
C ASP A 66 6.61 -8.53 4.51
N LEU A 67 6.42 -7.38 3.88
CA LEU A 67 5.97 -6.17 4.56
C LEU A 67 4.58 -6.37 5.17
N ALA A 68 3.64 -6.96 4.44
CA ALA A 68 2.30 -7.24 4.94
C ALA A 68 2.33 -8.14 6.17
N ASN A 69 3.19 -9.17 6.15
CA ASN A 69 3.35 -10.04 7.30
C ASN A 69 3.90 -9.28 8.51
N TYR A 70 4.86 -8.39 8.30
CA TYR A 70 5.38 -7.53 9.36
C TYR A 70 4.30 -6.62 9.93
N ILE A 71 3.52 -5.99 9.05
CA ILE A 71 2.43 -5.10 9.46
C ILE A 71 1.41 -5.86 10.30
N ASN A 72 1.00 -7.06 9.85
CA ASN A 72 0.04 -7.87 10.59
C ASN A 72 0.55 -8.29 11.95
N MET A 73 1.84 -8.60 12.05
CA MET A 73 2.42 -9.09 13.30
C MET A 73 2.65 -7.98 14.32
N TYR A 74 3.06 -6.79 13.89
CA TYR A 74 3.56 -5.77 14.80
C TYR A 74 2.77 -4.46 14.80
N LEU A 75 2.06 -4.12 13.73
CA LEU A 75 1.50 -2.79 13.56
C LEU A 75 -0.03 -2.75 13.44
N ASN A 76 -0.64 -3.79 12.87
CA ASN A 76 -2.09 -3.88 12.64
C ASN A 76 -2.65 -2.71 11.82
N ILE A 77 -1.96 -2.31 10.78
CA ILE A 77 -2.40 -1.25 9.88
C ILE A 77 -3.05 -1.91 8.64
N PRO A 78 -4.24 -1.47 8.22
CA PRO A 78 -4.82 -1.94 6.95
C PRO A 78 -3.92 -1.64 5.77
N PHE A 79 -3.93 -2.50 4.75
CA PHE A 79 -3.10 -2.31 3.57
C PHE A 79 -3.78 -2.77 2.29
N ILE A 80 -3.34 -2.19 1.18
CA ILE A 80 -3.78 -2.51 -0.17
C ILE A 80 -2.54 -2.86 -0.98
N TYR A 81 -2.63 -3.93 -1.79
CA TYR A 81 -1.60 -4.20 -2.81
C TYR A 81 -1.98 -3.51 -4.11
N GLN A 82 -0.99 -2.93 -4.77
CA GLN A 82 -1.09 -2.50 -6.16
C GLN A 82 0.12 -3.03 -6.90
N SER A 83 -0.08 -3.99 -7.79
CA SER A 83 1.03 -4.73 -8.40
C SER A 83 0.71 -5.17 -9.81
N SER A 84 1.77 -5.36 -10.63
CA SER A 84 1.65 -5.98 -11.95
C SER A 84 1.88 -7.49 -11.91
N VAL A 85 2.11 -8.07 -10.74
CA VAL A 85 2.30 -9.52 -10.60
C VAL A 85 1.03 -10.25 -11.00
N SER A 86 1.19 -11.24 -11.89
CA SER A 86 0.07 -12.06 -12.39
C SER A 86 0.20 -13.54 -12.04
N ASP A 87 1.27 -13.95 -11.38
CA ASP A 87 1.46 -15.34 -10.96
C ASP A 87 0.41 -15.71 -9.90
N PRO A 88 -0.45 -16.72 -10.18
CA PRO A 88 -1.51 -17.10 -9.24
C PRO A 88 -1.02 -17.51 -7.86
N GLU A 89 0.14 -18.16 -7.77
CA GLU A 89 0.68 -18.57 -6.47
C GLU A 89 1.08 -17.36 -5.63
N ILE A 90 1.69 -16.37 -6.24
CA ILE A 90 2.09 -15.14 -5.54
C ILE A 90 0.86 -14.35 -5.11
N ILE A 91 -0.14 -14.24 -5.99
CA ILE A 91 -1.38 -13.55 -5.67
C ILE A 91 -2.08 -14.24 -4.50
N ASN A 92 -2.13 -15.58 -4.49
CA ASN A 92 -2.73 -16.32 -3.39
C ASN A 92 -2.00 -16.07 -2.06
N GLU A 93 -0.68 -16.03 -2.08
CA GLU A 93 0.09 -15.67 -0.88
C GLU A 93 -0.24 -14.27 -0.40
N ALA A 94 -0.33 -13.32 -1.32
CA ALA A 94 -0.70 -11.95 -0.97
C ALA A 94 -2.09 -11.88 -0.34
N LEU A 95 -3.07 -12.57 -0.94
CA LEU A 95 -4.44 -12.57 -0.42
C LEU A 95 -4.55 -13.19 0.96
N LYS A 96 -3.71 -14.17 1.28
CA LYS A 96 -3.70 -14.78 2.62
C LYS A 96 -3.28 -13.81 3.71
N THR A 97 -2.59 -12.72 3.37
CA THR A 97 -2.21 -11.71 4.36
C THR A 97 -3.35 -10.79 4.76
N GLY A 98 -4.50 -10.90 4.10
CA GLY A 98 -5.71 -10.14 4.46
C GLY A 98 -5.72 -8.69 4.03
N PRO A 99 -5.35 -8.34 2.77
CA PRO A 99 -5.43 -6.96 2.31
C PRO A 99 -6.87 -6.48 2.20
N LEU A 100 -7.08 -5.16 2.25
CA LEU A 100 -8.36 -4.58 1.91
C LEU A 100 -8.71 -4.82 0.44
N ALA A 101 -7.70 -4.80 -0.43
CA ALA A 101 -7.86 -5.01 -1.86
C ALA A 101 -6.54 -5.40 -2.49
N TYR A 102 -6.62 -6.09 -3.63
CA TYR A 102 -5.48 -6.36 -4.51
C TYR A 102 -5.79 -5.70 -5.85
N LEU A 103 -5.06 -4.65 -6.18
CA LEU A 103 -5.28 -3.87 -7.41
C LEU A 103 -4.18 -4.17 -8.42
N VAL A 104 -4.59 -4.43 -9.67
CA VAL A 104 -3.64 -4.70 -10.77
C VAL A 104 -3.21 -3.36 -11.37
N LYS A 105 -1.90 -3.19 -11.59
CA LYS A 105 -1.36 -1.98 -12.23
C LYS A 105 -1.66 -1.94 -13.73
N PRO A 106 -1.91 -0.75 -14.27
CA PRO A 106 -2.14 0.51 -13.58
C PRO A 106 -3.57 0.54 -13.00
N ALA A 107 -3.67 0.81 -11.71
CA ALA A 107 -4.99 0.86 -11.06
C ALA A 107 -5.75 2.09 -11.54
N ASN A 108 -7.01 1.89 -11.86
CA ASN A 108 -7.92 2.98 -12.20
C ASN A 108 -8.15 3.84 -10.96
N LYS A 109 -8.22 5.17 -11.16
CA LYS A 109 -8.47 6.13 -10.09
C LYS A 109 -9.70 5.76 -9.26
N MET A 110 -10.81 5.42 -9.91
CA MET A 110 -12.06 5.10 -9.21
C MET A 110 -11.93 3.81 -8.40
N VAL A 111 -11.23 2.82 -8.94
CA VAL A 111 -11.02 1.54 -8.23
C VAL A 111 -10.17 1.77 -6.99
N LEU A 112 -9.11 2.57 -7.09
CA LEU A 112 -8.26 2.90 -5.95
C LEU A 112 -9.05 3.66 -4.88
N LEU A 113 -9.76 4.71 -5.27
CA LEU A 113 -10.52 5.53 -4.33
C LEU A 113 -11.66 4.74 -3.67
N ASN A 114 -12.31 3.82 -4.41
CA ASN A 114 -13.32 2.95 -3.82
C ASN A 114 -12.71 2.01 -2.76
N ALA A 115 -11.52 1.47 -3.03
CA ALA A 115 -10.84 0.61 -2.06
C ALA A 115 -10.50 1.39 -0.78
N ILE A 116 -10.00 2.62 -0.92
CA ILE A 116 -9.70 3.49 0.22
C ILE A 116 -10.98 3.83 0.98
N ALA A 117 -12.06 4.09 0.28
CA ALA A 117 -13.34 4.45 0.90
C ALA A 117 -13.92 3.35 1.77
N THR A 118 -13.63 2.07 1.48
CA THR A 118 -14.10 0.96 2.32
C THR A 118 -13.59 1.09 3.76
N LEU A 119 -12.40 1.63 3.94
CA LEU A 119 -11.82 1.83 5.25
C LEU A 119 -12.56 2.93 6.03
N ILE A 120 -13.01 3.97 5.33
CA ILE A 120 -13.69 5.12 5.94
C ILE A 120 -15.14 4.78 6.28
N ASN A 121 -15.79 3.99 5.43
CA ASN A 121 -17.23 3.72 5.53
C ASN A 121 -17.58 2.49 6.39
N ASN A 122 -16.59 1.88 6.99
CA ASN A 122 -16.82 0.72 7.88
C ASN A 122 -17.02 1.13 9.33
#